data_62b81588377cb1eff78313592b224ef8
#
_entry.id   62b81588377cb1eff78313592b224ef8
#
_cell.length_a   1.000
_cell.length_b   1.000
_cell.length_c   1.000
_cell.angle_alpha   90.00
_cell.angle_beta   90.00
_cell.angle_gamma   90.00
#
_symmetry.space_group_name_H-M   'P 1'
#
loop_
_entity.id
_entity.type
_entity.pdbx_description
1 polymer ?
#
loop_
_entity_poly.entity_id
_entity_poly.type
_entity_poly.pdbx_seq_one_letter_code
_entity_poly.pdbx_strand_id
1 'polypeptide(L)'
;MYSFDEVLNYDPELAKAMDDELARQRSHIELIASENLVSKAVMAAMGSPLTNKYAEGYPGKRYYGGCEYVDVVETLAIERAKKLFGCEYANVQPHSGAQANLAAFFAMVEPGDTVMGMSLDCGGHLSHGSPVNISGKYFNIVPYGVTAEGFIDYDEVLRIAKECKPKMIIAGASAYARVIDFKKFREIADEVGAYLMVDMAHIAGLVAGGEHPSPIPYADVVTTTTHKTLRGPRGGMILASAEAAEKFKLNKAVFPGIQGGPLMHVIAGKAVCLKEALDPSFKVYAENVVKNASALANGLMNRGFDIVSGGTDNHLMLVNLLSKGKTGKEVEKLLDAANITCNKNTIPNDPASPFVTSGIRLGTCLLYTSPSPRDKRQSR
;
A
#
# COMPACT_ATOMS: atom_id res chain seq x y z
N MET A 1 4.73 -9.41 -25.20
CA MET A 1 5.41 -8.12 -25.34
C MET A 1 4.33 -7.07 -25.22
N TYR A 2 4.54 -5.95 -24.55
CA TYR A 2 3.62 -4.82 -24.64
C TYR A 2 3.79 -4.20 -26.01
N SER A 3 2.67 -3.87 -26.68
CA SER A 3 2.66 -3.10 -27.93
C SER A 3 1.94 -1.79 -27.67
N PHE A 4 2.49 -0.71 -28.20
CA PHE A 4 1.91 0.62 -28.16
C PHE A 4 1.53 1.10 -29.56
N ASP A 5 1.34 0.17 -30.51
CA ASP A 5 1.14 0.47 -31.94
C ASP A 5 -0.06 1.41 -32.17
N GLU A 6 -1.16 1.20 -31.45
CA GLU A 6 -2.33 2.10 -31.55
C GLU A 6 -2.01 3.51 -31.09
N VAL A 7 -1.23 3.66 -30.00
CA VAL A 7 -0.79 4.98 -29.51
C VAL A 7 0.22 5.57 -30.47
N LEU A 8 1.17 4.77 -30.96
CA LEU A 8 2.21 5.22 -31.89
C LEU A 8 1.60 5.78 -33.20
N ASN A 9 0.56 5.15 -33.70
CA ASN A 9 -0.13 5.60 -34.92
C ASN A 9 -0.87 6.93 -34.75
N TYR A 10 -1.28 7.24 -33.51
CA TYR A 10 -2.08 8.43 -33.20
C TYR A 10 -1.24 9.54 -32.54
N ASP A 11 -0.38 9.17 -31.58
CA ASP A 11 0.47 10.08 -30.79
C ASP A 11 1.88 9.50 -30.64
N PRO A 12 2.76 9.71 -31.63
CA PRO A 12 4.13 9.18 -31.58
C PRO A 12 4.98 9.72 -30.43
N GLU A 13 4.72 10.95 -29.97
CA GLU A 13 5.46 11.56 -28.86
C GLU A 13 5.14 10.84 -27.53
N LEU A 14 3.85 10.58 -27.27
CA LEU A 14 3.43 9.82 -26.12
C LEU A 14 3.92 8.37 -26.18
N ALA A 15 3.79 7.72 -27.34
CA ALA A 15 4.27 6.34 -27.53
C ALA A 15 5.77 6.20 -27.23
N LYS A 16 6.57 7.19 -27.68
CA LYS A 16 8.00 7.22 -27.38
C LYS A 16 8.26 7.29 -25.85
N ALA A 17 7.56 8.15 -25.13
CA ALA A 17 7.71 8.25 -23.67
C ALA A 17 7.33 6.94 -22.97
N MET A 18 6.28 6.25 -23.46
CA MET A 18 5.87 4.94 -22.92
C MET A 18 6.91 3.85 -23.18
N ASP A 19 7.53 3.83 -24.37
CA ASP A 19 8.62 2.91 -24.70
C ASP A 19 9.88 3.19 -23.90
N ASP A 20 10.25 4.47 -23.71
CA ASP A 20 11.39 4.89 -22.90
C ASP A 20 11.20 4.44 -21.42
N GLU A 21 10.00 4.60 -20.85
CA GLU A 21 9.70 4.11 -19.49
C GLU A 21 9.75 2.57 -19.41
N LEU A 22 9.22 1.87 -20.39
CA LEU A 22 9.32 0.41 -20.45
C LEU A 22 10.79 -0.05 -20.54
N ALA A 23 11.61 0.66 -21.31
CA ALA A 23 13.04 0.40 -21.41
C ALA A 23 13.75 0.66 -20.08
N ARG A 24 13.41 1.75 -19.37
CA ARG A 24 13.92 2.06 -18.04
C ARG A 24 13.60 0.93 -17.06
N GLN A 25 12.32 0.53 -16.94
CA GLN A 25 11.91 -0.55 -16.05
C GLN A 25 12.64 -1.88 -16.33
N ARG A 26 13.01 -2.15 -17.58
CA ARG A 26 13.74 -3.36 -17.96
C ARG A 26 15.24 -3.27 -17.73
N SER A 27 15.82 -2.09 -17.65
CA SER A 27 17.26 -1.87 -17.51
C SER A 27 17.70 -1.55 -16.09
N HIS A 28 16.77 -1.15 -15.21
CA HIS A 28 17.05 -0.77 -13.83
C HIS A 28 16.73 -1.91 -12.86
N ILE A 29 17.40 -1.89 -11.71
CA ILE A 29 17.03 -2.66 -10.53
C ILE A 29 16.11 -1.78 -9.70
N GLU A 30 14.83 -2.10 -9.70
CA GLU A 30 13.81 -1.35 -8.97
C GLU A 30 13.73 -1.79 -7.51
N LEU A 31 14.04 -0.89 -6.60
CA LEU A 31 13.97 -1.11 -5.15
C LEU A 31 12.99 -0.15 -4.45
N ILE A 32 12.09 0.48 -5.20
CA ILE A 32 10.98 1.25 -4.62
C ILE A 32 10.01 0.28 -3.93
N ALA A 33 9.89 0.35 -2.61
CA ALA A 33 9.11 -0.60 -1.81
C ALA A 33 7.60 -0.60 -2.10
N SER A 34 7.10 0.45 -2.74
CA SER A 34 5.68 0.63 -3.10
C SER A 34 5.37 0.32 -4.57
N GLU A 35 6.32 -0.20 -5.34
CA GLU A 35 6.15 -0.57 -6.75
C GLU A 35 6.12 -2.09 -6.94
N ASN A 36 5.46 -2.51 -8.02
CA ASN A 36 5.40 -3.89 -8.47
C ASN A 36 5.08 -3.96 -9.96
N LEU A 37 5.34 -5.11 -10.59
CA LEU A 37 4.95 -5.37 -11.98
C LEU A 37 3.69 -6.23 -12.03
N VAL A 38 2.66 -5.69 -12.64
CA VAL A 38 1.40 -6.41 -12.86
C VAL A 38 1.52 -7.40 -14.01
N SER A 39 0.66 -8.42 -14.03
CA SER A 39 0.57 -9.37 -15.13
C SER A 39 0.03 -8.72 -16.40
N LYS A 40 0.27 -9.40 -17.55
CA LYS A 40 -0.35 -8.99 -18.82
C LYS A 40 -1.88 -9.03 -18.78
N ALA A 41 -2.45 -9.94 -17.97
CA ALA A 41 -3.90 -10.04 -17.82
C ALA A 41 -4.48 -8.82 -17.07
N VAL A 42 -3.79 -8.33 -16.03
CA VAL A 42 -4.16 -7.08 -15.35
C VAL A 42 -4.09 -5.90 -16.32
N MET A 43 -3.01 -5.79 -17.11
CA MET A 43 -2.86 -4.70 -18.10
C MET A 43 -3.95 -4.76 -19.18
N ALA A 44 -4.30 -5.95 -19.67
CA ALA A 44 -5.37 -6.12 -20.65
C ALA A 44 -6.74 -5.71 -20.08
N ALA A 45 -7.02 -6.05 -18.82
CA ALA A 45 -8.23 -5.62 -18.15
C ALA A 45 -8.30 -4.08 -17.98
N MET A 46 -7.16 -3.44 -17.66
CA MET A 46 -7.05 -1.99 -17.53
C MET A 46 -7.30 -1.26 -18.86
N GLY A 47 -6.87 -1.83 -20.00
CA GLY A 47 -7.10 -1.28 -21.34
C GLY A 47 -8.42 -1.73 -21.99
N SER A 48 -9.38 -2.27 -21.24
CA SER A 48 -10.62 -2.81 -21.77
C SER A 48 -11.69 -1.73 -22.02
N PRO A 49 -12.73 -2.03 -22.85
CA PRO A 49 -13.88 -1.13 -23.07
C PRO A 49 -14.67 -0.79 -21.81
N LEU A 50 -14.42 -1.44 -20.69
CA LEU A 50 -15.05 -1.12 -19.40
C LEU A 50 -14.78 0.32 -18.94
N THR A 51 -13.72 0.97 -19.47
CA THR A 51 -13.46 2.40 -19.26
C THR A 51 -14.59 3.31 -19.75
N ASN A 52 -15.38 2.84 -20.73
CA ASN A 52 -16.46 3.61 -21.33
C ASN A 52 -17.76 3.58 -20.50
N LYS A 53 -17.87 2.67 -19.50
CA LYS A 53 -19.13 2.42 -18.79
C LYS A 53 -19.26 3.23 -17.52
N TYR A 54 -20.29 4.05 -17.45
CA TYR A 54 -20.68 4.78 -16.23
C TYR A 54 -21.57 3.91 -15.34
N ALA A 55 -21.20 3.67 -14.08
CA ALA A 55 -21.83 2.67 -13.22
C ALA A 55 -21.96 3.14 -11.75
N GLU A 56 -22.41 4.37 -11.52
CA GLU A 56 -22.71 4.86 -10.15
C GLU A 56 -23.67 3.93 -9.41
N GLY A 57 -23.44 3.77 -8.12
CA GLY A 57 -24.11 2.79 -7.27
C GLY A 57 -23.29 1.52 -7.10
N TYR A 58 -23.96 0.41 -6.84
CA TYR A 58 -23.35 -0.88 -6.53
C TYR A 58 -24.04 -2.00 -7.33
N PRO A 59 -23.46 -3.21 -7.46
CA PRO A 59 -24.08 -4.32 -8.18
C PRO A 59 -25.54 -4.53 -7.78
N GLY A 60 -26.43 -4.61 -8.77
CA GLY A 60 -27.86 -4.74 -8.61
C GLY A 60 -28.60 -3.48 -8.12
N LYS A 61 -27.88 -2.38 -7.83
CA LYS A 61 -28.43 -1.09 -7.34
C LYS A 61 -27.71 0.09 -8.03
N ARG A 62 -27.70 0.09 -9.36
CA ARG A 62 -27.09 1.15 -10.17
C ARG A 62 -28.06 2.29 -10.45
N TYR A 63 -27.51 3.48 -10.63
CA TYR A 63 -28.28 4.66 -11.08
C TYR A 63 -28.45 4.71 -12.60
N TYR A 64 -27.70 3.88 -13.34
CA TYR A 64 -27.68 3.83 -14.82
C TYR A 64 -28.05 2.46 -15.33
N GLY A 65 -28.69 2.41 -16.52
CA GLY A 65 -28.94 1.17 -17.25
C GLY A 65 -27.69 0.57 -17.90
N GLY A 66 -27.80 -0.67 -18.40
CA GLY A 66 -26.73 -1.37 -19.12
C GLY A 66 -25.56 -1.78 -18.22
N CYS A 67 -25.84 -2.11 -16.96
CA CYS A 67 -24.80 -2.46 -15.97
C CYS A 67 -24.70 -3.97 -15.69
N GLU A 68 -25.45 -4.81 -16.40
CA GLU A 68 -25.48 -6.24 -16.16
C GLU A 68 -24.12 -6.92 -16.18
N TYR A 69 -23.22 -6.51 -17.06
CA TYR A 69 -21.87 -7.09 -17.16
C TYR A 69 -20.87 -6.46 -16.20
N VAL A 70 -20.97 -5.15 -15.96
CA VAL A 70 -20.10 -4.51 -14.94
C VAL A 70 -20.47 -4.94 -13.53
N ASP A 71 -21.72 -5.32 -13.29
CA ASP A 71 -22.15 -5.94 -12.03
C ASP A 71 -21.43 -7.27 -11.79
N VAL A 72 -21.30 -8.09 -12.83
CA VAL A 72 -20.51 -9.34 -12.76
C VAL A 72 -19.04 -9.04 -12.44
N VAL A 73 -18.44 -8.06 -13.10
CA VAL A 73 -17.04 -7.69 -12.90
C VAL A 73 -16.80 -7.23 -11.44
N GLU A 74 -17.63 -6.33 -10.93
CA GLU A 74 -17.47 -5.82 -9.57
C GLU A 74 -17.76 -6.90 -8.52
N THR A 75 -18.80 -7.72 -8.73
CA THR A 75 -19.11 -8.86 -7.85
C THR A 75 -17.94 -9.84 -7.78
N LEU A 76 -17.31 -10.18 -8.91
CA LEU A 76 -16.13 -11.04 -8.92
C LEU A 76 -14.98 -10.45 -8.11
N ALA A 77 -14.73 -9.14 -8.20
CA ALA A 77 -13.70 -8.48 -7.42
C ALA A 77 -14.03 -8.52 -5.92
N ILE A 78 -15.28 -8.22 -5.53
CA ILE A 78 -15.76 -8.26 -4.15
C ILE A 78 -15.60 -9.67 -3.56
N GLU A 79 -16.14 -10.70 -4.22
CA GLU A 79 -16.11 -12.06 -3.68
C GLU A 79 -14.69 -12.63 -3.60
N ARG A 80 -13.82 -12.29 -4.56
CA ARG A 80 -12.41 -12.67 -4.51
C ARG A 80 -11.66 -11.97 -3.37
N ALA A 81 -11.94 -10.69 -3.11
CA ALA A 81 -11.35 -9.96 -1.99
C ALA A 81 -11.78 -10.57 -0.65
N LYS A 82 -13.08 -10.84 -0.49
CA LYS A 82 -13.63 -11.50 0.72
C LYS A 82 -12.97 -12.86 0.95
N LYS A 83 -12.87 -13.68 -0.08
CA LYS A 83 -12.24 -15.00 -0.01
C LYS A 83 -10.75 -14.92 0.32
N LEU A 84 -10.02 -13.98 -0.30
CA LEU A 84 -8.57 -13.84 -0.14
C LEU A 84 -8.19 -13.43 1.28
N PHE A 85 -8.91 -12.46 1.85
CA PHE A 85 -8.60 -11.87 3.15
C PHE A 85 -9.41 -12.47 4.30
N GLY A 86 -10.40 -13.33 4.01
CA GLY A 86 -11.25 -13.94 5.04
C GLY A 86 -12.16 -12.94 5.74
N CYS A 87 -12.69 -11.96 5.01
CA CYS A 87 -13.61 -10.94 5.52
C CYS A 87 -15.02 -11.11 4.93
N GLU A 88 -16.02 -10.53 5.60
CA GLU A 88 -17.43 -10.63 5.18
C GLU A 88 -17.83 -9.51 4.21
N TYR A 89 -17.11 -8.39 4.24
CA TYR A 89 -17.39 -7.22 3.41
C TYR A 89 -16.13 -6.74 2.69
N ALA A 90 -16.31 -6.35 1.42
CA ALA A 90 -15.29 -5.66 0.64
C ALA A 90 -15.93 -4.59 -0.24
N ASN A 91 -15.34 -3.40 -0.28
CA ASN A 91 -15.63 -2.37 -1.26
C ASN A 91 -14.39 -2.16 -2.15
N VAL A 92 -14.55 -2.40 -3.44
CA VAL A 92 -13.47 -2.36 -4.43
C VAL A 92 -13.47 -1.08 -5.27
N GLN A 93 -14.38 -0.15 -4.98
CA GLN A 93 -14.53 1.10 -5.74
C GLN A 93 -13.52 2.21 -5.39
N PRO A 94 -12.86 2.28 -4.21
CA PRO A 94 -11.89 3.34 -3.96
C PRO A 94 -10.84 3.45 -5.08
N HIS A 95 -10.69 4.66 -5.65
CA HIS A 95 -9.78 4.93 -6.75
C HIS A 95 -8.31 4.82 -6.33
N SER A 96 -8.03 5.05 -5.04
CA SER A 96 -6.69 4.94 -4.46
C SER A 96 -6.76 4.54 -2.98
N GLY A 97 -5.62 4.16 -2.39
CA GLY A 97 -5.52 3.95 -0.94
C GLY A 97 -5.85 5.20 -0.14
N ALA A 98 -5.43 6.38 -0.59
CA ALA A 98 -5.75 7.65 0.07
C ALA A 98 -7.27 7.91 0.11
N GLN A 99 -8.00 7.57 -0.97
CA GLN A 99 -9.46 7.69 -0.99
C GLN A 99 -10.14 6.61 -0.15
N ALA A 100 -9.59 5.40 -0.09
CA ALA A 100 -10.08 4.38 0.85
C ALA A 100 -9.93 4.85 2.30
N ASN A 101 -8.77 5.42 2.65
CA ASN A 101 -8.55 6.00 3.97
C ASN A 101 -9.52 7.16 4.25
N LEU A 102 -9.70 8.06 3.30
CA LEU A 102 -10.62 9.20 3.46
C LEU A 102 -12.06 8.75 3.68
N ALA A 103 -12.53 7.75 2.92
CA ALA A 103 -13.86 7.17 3.12
C ALA A 103 -13.99 6.55 4.52
N ALA A 104 -12.97 5.81 4.98
CA ALA A 104 -12.96 5.23 6.33
C ALA A 104 -12.97 6.31 7.42
N PHE A 105 -12.18 7.38 7.28
CA PHE A 105 -12.21 8.50 8.21
C PHE A 105 -13.63 9.07 8.35
N PHE A 106 -14.24 9.52 7.25
CA PHE A 106 -15.58 10.12 7.28
C PHE A 106 -16.72 9.13 7.61
N ALA A 107 -16.45 7.82 7.56
CA ALA A 107 -17.37 6.79 8.03
C ALA A 107 -17.31 6.57 9.54
N MET A 108 -16.11 6.69 10.13
CA MET A 108 -15.84 6.27 11.50
C MET A 108 -15.79 7.43 12.50
N VAL A 109 -15.41 8.63 12.04
CA VAL A 109 -15.17 9.82 12.89
C VAL A 109 -15.66 11.09 12.21
N GLU A 110 -15.96 12.11 13.02
CA GLU A 110 -16.40 13.41 12.53
C GLU A 110 -15.24 14.41 12.46
N PRO A 111 -15.31 15.42 11.57
CA PRO A 111 -14.31 16.49 11.53
C PRO A 111 -14.10 17.13 12.91
N GLY A 112 -12.82 17.26 13.30
CA GLY A 112 -12.44 17.74 14.62
C GLY A 112 -12.22 16.66 15.68
N ASP A 113 -12.65 15.42 15.43
CA ASP A 113 -12.34 14.31 16.33
C ASP A 113 -10.84 14.04 16.41
N THR A 114 -10.40 13.56 17.58
CA THR A 114 -9.02 13.16 17.80
C THR A 114 -8.75 11.79 17.20
N VAL A 115 -7.71 11.69 16.37
CA VAL A 115 -7.26 10.46 15.71
C VAL A 115 -5.78 10.26 15.99
N MET A 116 -5.39 9.05 16.37
CA MET A 116 -3.98 8.67 16.49
C MET A 116 -3.51 7.94 15.24
N GLY A 117 -2.29 8.25 14.79
CA GLY A 117 -1.63 7.55 13.69
C GLY A 117 -0.12 7.61 13.82
N MET A 118 0.60 6.71 13.14
CA MET A 118 2.06 6.77 13.12
C MET A 118 2.52 8.07 12.46
N SER A 119 3.47 8.76 13.08
CA SER A 119 4.04 9.99 12.52
C SER A 119 4.77 9.72 11.19
N LEU A 120 4.79 10.72 10.33
CA LEU A 120 5.36 10.59 8.97
C LEU A 120 6.86 10.30 9.00
N ASP A 121 7.59 10.92 9.90
CA ASP A 121 9.03 10.74 10.14
C ASP A 121 9.38 9.36 10.72
N CYS A 122 8.42 8.69 11.36
CA CYS A 122 8.57 7.33 11.87
C CYS A 122 8.05 6.25 10.90
N GLY A 123 7.64 6.63 9.69
CA GLY A 123 7.19 5.70 8.67
C GLY A 123 5.69 5.66 8.41
N GLY A 124 4.90 6.57 9.00
CA GLY A 124 3.48 6.74 8.69
C GLY A 124 3.23 7.14 7.23
N HIS A 125 1.96 7.10 6.80
CA HIS A 125 1.55 7.57 5.49
C HIS A 125 0.99 8.99 5.56
N LEU A 126 1.09 9.77 4.47
CA LEU A 126 0.52 11.12 4.40
C LEU A 126 -0.95 11.17 4.80
N SER A 127 -1.75 10.18 4.40
CA SER A 127 -3.18 10.08 4.74
C SER A 127 -3.47 9.58 6.16
N HIS A 128 -2.46 9.39 7.00
CA HIS A 128 -2.61 9.06 8.42
C HIS A 128 -2.55 10.31 9.33
N GLY A 129 -2.74 11.50 8.78
CA GLY A 129 -2.82 12.73 9.57
C GLY A 129 -1.74 13.76 9.29
N SER A 130 -1.00 13.66 8.16
CA SER A 130 -0.04 14.71 7.79
C SER A 130 -0.74 16.07 7.66
N PRO A 131 -0.17 17.17 8.21
CA PRO A 131 -0.78 18.50 8.16
C PRO A 131 -1.07 19.03 6.75
N VAL A 132 -0.36 18.52 5.75
CA VAL A 132 -0.58 18.90 4.34
C VAL A 132 -1.65 18.05 3.67
N ASN A 133 -2.08 16.95 4.30
CA ASN A 133 -3.12 16.07 3.81
C ASN A 133 -4.49 16.44 4.38
N ILE A 134 -5.57 16.07 3.69
CA ILE A 134 -6.94 16.31 4.13
C ILE A 134 -7.20 15.70 5.53
N SER A 135 -6.60 14.55 5.85
CA SER A 135 -6.71 13.93 7.18
C SER A 135 -6.19 14.83 8.29
N GLY A 136 -5.03 15.48 8.10
CA GLY A 136 -4.47 16.42 9.08
C GLY A 136 -5.15 17.79 9.09
N LYS A 137 -5.94 18.13 8.05
CA LYS A 137 -6.68 19.39 7.99
C LYS A 137 -8.04 19.33 8.66
N TYR A 138 -8.69 18.17 8.63
CA TYR A 138 -10.05 18.00 9.13
C TYR A 138 -10.13 17.38 10.52
N PHE A 139 -9.10 16.65 10.95
CA PHE A 139 -9.08 15.91 12.22
C PHE A 139 -7.96 16.41 13.14
N ASN A 140 -8.17 16.26 14.45
CA ASN A 140 -7.16 16.55 15.44
C ASN A 140 -6.20 15.35 15.57
N ILE A 141 -5.02 15.46 14.97
CA ILE A 141 -4.08 14.33 14.88
C ILE A 141 -3.09 14.34 16.05
N VAL A 142 -3.02 13.23 16.76
CA VAL A 142 -2.01 12.96 17.78
C VAL A 142 -1.12 11.83 17.29
N PRO A 143 0.14 12.08 16.93
CA PRO A 143 1.02 11.06 16.38
C PRO A 143 1.58 10.15 17.47
N TYR A 144 1.83 8.89 17.14
CA TYR A 144 2.76 8.02 17.86
C TYR A 144 3.97 7.71 16.99
N GLY A 145 5.08 7.37 17.64
CA GLY A 145 6.36 7.13 16.97
C GLY A 145 6.86 5.69 17.13
N VAL A 146 8.17 5.57 16.97
CA VAL A 146 8.94 4.35 17.22
C VAL A 146 10.07 4.64 18.19
N THR A 147 10.65 3.60 18.82
CA THR A 147 11.85 3.74 19.65
C THR A 147 13.05 4.21 18.81
N ALA A 148 14.15 4.56 19.48
CA ALA A 148 15.39 4.93 18.79
C ALA A 148 15.93 3.80 17.91
N GLU A 149 15.64 2.54 18.25
CA GLU A 149 16.01 1.36 17.49
C GLU A 149 15.05 1.12 16.29
N GLY A 150 13.92 1.83 16.23
CA GLY A 150 12.97 1.75 15.12
C GLY A 150 11.84 0.73 15.32
N PHE A 151 11.47 0.40 16.55
CA PHE A 151 10.34 -0.47 16.89
C PHE A 151 9.14 0.33 17.40
N ILE A 152 7.92 -0.12 17.10
CA ILE A 152 6.70 0.43 17.72
C ILE A 152 6.74 0.08 19.21
N ASP A 153 6.66 1.12 20.07
CA ASP A 153 6.52 0.98 21.50
C ASP A 153 5.03 0.99 21.86
N TYR A 154 4.46 -0.18 22.07
CA TYR A 154 3.04 -0.33 22.36
C TYR A 154 2.62 0.24 23.72
N ASP A 155 3.54 0.27 24.70
CA ASP A 155 3.29 0.89 26.00
C ASP A 155 3.20 2.42 25.86
N GLU A 156 4.06 3.00 25.04
CA GLU A 156 4.00 4.43 24.71
C GLU A 156 2.75 4.78 23.88
N VAL A 157 2.36 3.91 22.90
CA VAL A 157 1.09 4.08 22.18
C VAL A 157 -0.09 4.09 23.14
N LEU A 158 -0.13 3.17 24.12
CA LEU A 158 -1.18 3.12 25.14
C LEU A 158 -1.17 4.37 26.03
N ARG A 159 0.02 4.82 26.44
CA ARG A 159 0.16 6.03 27.26
C ARG A 159 -0.44 7.24 26.53
N ILE A 160 -0.04 7.45 25.28
CA ILE A 160 -0.55 8.55 24.45
C ILE A 160 -2.07 8.42 24.25
N ALA A 161 -2.58 7.21 23.99
CA ALA A 161 -4.01 6.96 23.80
C ALA A 161 -4.81 7.31 25.05
N LYS A 162 -4.32 6.98 26.25
CA LYS A 162 -4.96 7.35 27.54
C LYS A 162 -5.01 8.86 27.77
N GLU A 163 -3.97 9.58 27.33
CA GLU A 163 -3.90 11.04 27.48
C GLU A 163 -4.84 11.75 26.50
N CYS A 164 -4.79 11.39 25.20
CA CYS A 164 -5.53 12.12 24.17
C CYS A 164 -6.95 11.57 23.92
N LYS A 165 -7.26 10.37 24.41
CA LYS A 165 -8.58 9.70 24.27
C LYS A 165 -9.12 9.76 22.83
N PRO A 166 -8.42 9.17 21.86
CA PRO A 166 -8.78 9.30 20.48
C PRO A 166 -10.09 8.58 20.17
N LYS A 167 -10.84 9.05 19.17
CA LYS A 167 -11.98 8.33 18.62
C LYS A 167 -11.57 7.16 17.73
N MET A 168 -10.39 7.29 17.07
CA MET A 168 -9.85 6.27 16.20
C MET A 168 -8.33 6.18 16.34
N ILE A 169 -7.82 4.96 16.31
CA ILE A 169 -6.38 4.67 16.19
C ILE A 169 -6.14 4.04 14.83
N ILE A 170 -5.12 4.53 14.12
CA ILE A 170 -4.70 3.99 12.83
C ILE A 170 -3.41 3.18 13.04
N ALA A 171 -3.46 1.89 12.75
CA ALA A 171 -2.28 1.04 12.64
C ALA A 171 -1.93 0.83 11.17
N GLY A 172 -0.64 0.76 10.87
CA GLY A 172 -0.14 0.62 9.50
C GLY A 172 0.95 1.63 9.18
N ALA A 173 1.82 1.30 8.26
CA ALA A 173 2.98 2.11 7.93
C ALA A 173 3.41 1.97 6.47
N SER A 174 4.09 3.00 5.96
CA SER A 174 4.73 3.02 4.64
C SER A 174 6.21 2.68 4.68
N ALA A 175 6.84 2.82 5.86
CA ALA A 175 8.28 2.64 6.02
C ALA A 175 8.62 2.00 7.38
N TYR A 176 7.96 0.90 7.71
CA TYR A 176 8.19 0.10 8.91
C TYR A 176 8.57 -1.32 8.53
N ALA A 177 9.74 -1.77 8.95
CA ALA A 177 10.34 -3.02 8.48
C ALA A 177 9.98 -4.26 9.31
N ARG A 178 9.23 -4.11 10.40
CA ARG A 178 8.92 -5.20 11.33
C ARG A 178 7.45 -5.58 11.29
N VAL A 179 7.13 -6.71 11.89
CA VAL A 179 5.75 -7.15 12.07
C VAL A 179 4.99 -6.14 12.94
N ILE A 180 3.77 -5.82 12.54
CA ILE A 180 2.84 -5.00 13.33
C ILE A 180 1.92 -5.94 14.10
N ASP A 181 1.88 -5.80 15.42
CA ASP A 181 0.98 -6.56 16.29
C ASP A 181 -0.40 -5.89 16.35
N PHE A 182 -1.30 -6.33 15.47
CA PHE A 182 -2.66 -5.80 15.40
C PHE A 182 -3.51 -6.16 16.62
N LYS A 183 -3.17 -7.26 17.32
CA LYS A 183 -3.85 -7.65 18.55
C LYS A 183 -3.57 -6.64 19.66
N LYS A 184 -2.31 -6.22 19.81
CA LYS A 184 -1.95 -5.16 20.78
C LYS A 184 -2.64 -3.83 20.46
N PHE A 185 -2.70 -3.45 19.17
CA PHE A 185 -3.46 -2.26 18.78
C PHE A 185 -4.95 -2.38 19.12
N ARG A 186 -5.56 -3.57 18.96
CA ARG A 186 -6.95 -3.80 19.36
C ARG A 186 -7.12 -3.65 20.88
N GLU A 187 -6.24 -4.27 21.65
CA GLU A 187 -6.25 -4.16 23.13
C GLU A 187 -6.15 -2.69 23.58
N ILE A 188 -5.25 -1.91 22.98
CA ILE A 188 -5.10 -0.47 23.25
C ILE A 188 -6.38 0.30 22.89
N ALA A 189 -6.94 0.05 21.70
CA ALA A 189 -8.15 0.73 21.26
C ALA A 189 -9.35 0.42 22.15
N ASP A 190 -9.50 -0.84 22.59
CA ASP A 190 -10.55 -1.26 23.51
C ASP A 190 -10.41 -0.57 24.87
N GLU A 191 -9.19 -0.46 25.40
CA GLU A 191 -8.94 0.17 26.71
C GLU A 191 -9.33 1.66 26.75
N VAL A 192 -9.23 2.36 25.61
CA VAL A 192 -9.59 3.79 25.53
C VAL A 192 -10.95 4.04 24.84
N GLY A 193 -11.64 2.98 24.41
CA GLY A 193 -12.92 3.07 23.71
C GLY A 193 -12.84 3.66 22.29
N ALA A 194 -11.69 3.48 21.62
CA ALA A 194 -11.45 3.95 20.26
C ALA A 194 -11.80 2.89 19.21
N TYR A 195 -12.11 3.35 18.01
CA TYR A 195 -12.12 2.48 16.83
C TYR A 195 -10.69 2.15 16.38
N LEU A 196 -10.49 0.97 15.80
CA LEU A 196 -9.24 0.58 15.19
C LEU A 196 -9.39 0.50 13.67
N MET A 197 -8.72 1.40 12.96
CA MET A 197 -8.53 1.34 11.51
C MET A 197 -7.14 0.78 11.21
N VAL A 198 -7.03 -0.17 10.29
CA VAL A 198 -5.73 -0.66 9.82
C VAL A 198 -5.55 -0.37 8.34
N ASP A 199 -4.49 0.36 8.00
CA ASP A 199 -4.03 0.50 6.61
C ASP A 199 -2.93 -0.52 6.34
N MET A 200 -3.29 -1.62 5.66
CA MET A 200 -2.34 -2.68 5.31
C MET A 200 -1.74 -2.52 3.91
N ALA A 201 -1.81 -1.34 3.31
CA ALA A 201 -1.44 -1.13 1.91
C ALA A 201 -0.07 -1.69 1.53
N HIS A 202 0.95 -1.49 2.37
CA HIS A 202 2.29 -2.00 2.10
C HIS A 202 2.41 -3.51 2.21
N ILE A 203 1.67 -4.11 3.12
CA ILE A 203 1.80 -5.54 3.47
C ILE A 203 0.66 -6.41 2.94
N ALA A 204 -0.31 -5.86 2.20
CA ALA A 204 -1.51 -6.59 1.77
C ALA A 204 -1.19 -7.90 1.01
N GLY A 205 -0.17 -7.89 0.15
CA GLY A 205 0.28 -9.11 -0.53
C GLY A 205 0.94 -10.12 0.41
N LEU A 206 1.62 -9.65 1.46
CA LEU A 206 2.22 -10.51 2.47
C LEU A 206 1.14 -11.12 3.38
N VAL A 207 0.12 -10.36 3.74
CA VAL A 207 -1.06 -10.88 4.45
C VAL A 207 -1.77 -11.94 3.61
N ALA A 208 -2.00 -11.66 2.32
CA ALA A 208 -2.63 -12.60 1.39
C ALA A 208 -1.79 -13.88 1.20
N GLY A 209 -0.47 -13.76 1.19
CA GLY A 209 0.47 -14.88 1.08
C GLY A 209 0.73 -15.64 2.39
N GLY A 210 0.30 -15.11 3.54
CA GLY A 210 0.52 -15.71 4.85
C GLY A 210 1.87 -15.36 5.50
N GLU A 211 2.60 -14.38 4.97
CA GLU A 211 3.92 -13.94 5.45
C GLU A 211 3.83 -12.76 6.46
N HIS A 212 2.64 -12.26 6.73
CA HIS A 212 2.36 -11.26 7.76
C HIS A 212 1.01 -11.54 8.42
N PRO A 213 0.86 -11.36 9.74
CA PRO A 213 -0.43 -11.49 10.42
C PRO A 213 -1.53 -10.65 9.78
N SER A 214 -2.74 -11.21 9.71
CA SER A 214 -3.91 -10.51 9.17
C SER A 214 -4.47 -9.50 10.19
N PRO A 215 -4.80 -8.27 9.79
CA PRO A 215 -5.51 -7.32 10.64
C PRO A 215 -7.03 -7.59 10.76
N ILE A 216 -7.59 -8.40 9.86
CA ILE A 216 -9.05 -8.60 9.74
C ILE A 216 -9.71 -9.01 11.07
N PRO A 217 -9.13 -9.91 11.90
CA PRO A 217 -9.78 -10.29 13.16
C PRO A 217 -9.79 -9.20 14.24
N TYR A 218 -9.03 -8.13 14.05
CA TYR A 218 -8.78 -7.13 15.10
C TYR A 218 -9.30 -5.73 14.76
N ALA A 219 -9.33 -5.37 13.48
CA ALA A 219 -9.71 -4.03 13.06
C ALA A 219 -11.21 -3.88 12.86
N ASP A 220 -11.75 -2.70 13.18
CA ASP A 220 -13.11 -2.33 12.79
C ASP A 220 -13.20 -2.14 11.27
N VAL A 221 -12.22 -1.48 10.68
CA VAL A 221 -12.12 -1.26 9.23
C VAL A 221 -10.66 -1.45 8.78
N VAL A 222 -10.48 -2.18 7.69
CA VAL A 222 -9.17 -2.34 7.04
C VAL A 222 -9.21 -1.67 5.68
N THR A 223 -8.20 -0.84 5.40
CA THR A 223 -7.98 -0.24 4.09
C THR A 223 -6.72 -0.80 3.45
N THR A 224 -6.65 -0.77 2.14
CA THR A 224 -5.45 -1.18 1.41
C THR A 224 -5.37 -0.54 0.04
N THR A 225 -4.17 -0.58 -0.55
CA THR A 225 -3.94 -0.42 -1.98
C THR A 225 -3.89 -1.79 -2.66
N THR A 226 -4.04 -1.81 -3.99
CA THR A 226 -3.95 -3.04 -4.78
C THR A 226 -2.63 -3.21 -5.53
N HIS A 227 -1.79 -2.17 -5.59
CA HIS A 227 -0.64 -2.09 -6.51
C HIS A 227 0.75 -2.25 -5.89
N LYS A 228 0.86 -2.52 -4.57
CA LYS A 228 2.13 -2.72 -3.88
C LYS A 228 2.47 -4.23 -3.80
N THR A 229 2.64 -4.77 -2.61
CA THR A 229 2.89 -6.22 -2.44
C THR A 229 1.78 -7.10 -3.04
N LEU A 230 0.54 -6.61 -3.15
CA LEU A 230 -0.57 -7.36 -3.74
C LEU A 230 -0.46 -7.52 -5.28
N ARG A 231 0.41 -6.74 -5.94
CA ARG A 231 0.77 -6.87 -7.36
C ARG A 231 -0.41 -6.68 -8.33
N GLY A 232 -1.33 -5.76 -8.01
CA GLY A 232 -2.49 -5.43 -8.83
C GLY A 232 -2.43 -4.04 -9.49
N PRO A 233 -3.52 -3.60 -10.10
CA PRO A 233 -3.62 -2.27 -10.68
C PRO A 233 -3.59 -1.21 -9.57
N ARG A 234 -3.25 0.02 -9.92
CA ARG A 234 -3.34 1.15 -8.97
C ARG A 234 -4.78 1.38 -8.58
N GLY A 235 -5.06 1.32 -7.27
CA GLY A 235 -6.40 1.45 -6.71
C GLY A 235 -6.39 1.19 -5.20
N GLY A 236 -7.55 1.30 -4.56
CA GLY A 236 -7.77 1.01 -3.14
C GLY A 236 -8.90 0.01 -2.92
N MET A 237 -8.99 -0.50 -1.70
CA MET A 237 -10.10 -1.33 -1.21
C MET A 237 -10.35 -1.05 0.27
N ILE A 238 -11.59 -1.31 0.70
CA ILE A 238 -12.00 -1.31 2.11
C ILE A 238 -12.54 -2.69 2.44
N LEU A 239 -12.10 -3.25 3.56
CA LEU A 239 -12.50 -4.57 4.05
C LEU A 239 -13.01 -4.45 5.48
N ALA A 240 -14.02 -5.23 5.85
CA ALA A 240 -14.57 -5.22 7.20
C ALA A 240 -15.39 -6.49 7.49
N SER A 241 -15.92 -6.61 8.72
CA SER A 241 -17.04 -7.49 9.00
C SER A 241 -18.34 -6.92 8.40
N ALA A 242 -19.36 -7.74 8.26
CA ALA A 242 -20.69 -7.29 7.83
C ALA A 242 -21.29 -6.26 8.82
N GLU A 243 -21.11 -6.49 10.12
CA GLU A 243 -21.56 -5.60 11.19
C GLU A 243 -20.90 -4.22 11.08
N ALA A 244 -19.57 -4.15 10.98
CA ALA A 244 -18.84 -2.90 10.84
C ALA A 244 -19.21 -2.16 9.56
N ALA A 245 -19.41 -2.87 8.45
CA ALA A 245 -19.79 -2.28 7.18
C ALA A 245 -21.16 -1.57 7.26
N GLU A 246 -22.13 -2.18 7.97
CA GLU A 246 -23.44 -1.58 8.18
C GLU A 246 -23.39 -0.44 9.21
N LYS A 247 -22.69 -0.64 10.34
CA LYS A 247 -22.52 0.37 11.40
C LYS A 247 -21.93 1.66 10.84
N PHE A 248 -20.88 1.56 10.06
CA PHE A 248 -20.16 2.72 9.49
C PHE A 248 -20.67 3.15 8.11
N LYS A 249 -21.69 2.44 7.56
CA LYS A 249 -22.26 2.73 6.23
C LYS A 249 -21.18 2.88 5.14
N LEU A 250 -20.21 1.96 5.13
CA LEU A 250 -18.99 2.07 4.32
C LEU A 250 -19.26 2.28 2.82
N ASN A 251 -20.31 1.65 2.25
CA ASN A 251 -20.70 1.90 0.86
C ASN A 251 -21.08 3.36 0.62
N LYS A 252 -21.87 3.97 1.55
CA LYS A 252 -22.27 5.37 1.42
C LYS A 252 -21.09 6.32 1.59
N ALA A 253 -20.12 5.97 2.41
CA ALA A 253 -18.91 6.77 2.60
C ALA A 253 -18.06 6.83 1.32
N VAL A 254 -18.03 5.76 0.51
CA VAL A 254 -17.36 5.76 -0.80
C VAL A 254 -18.25 6.46 -1.83
N PHE A 255 -19.41 5.92 -2.10
CA PHE A 255 -20.37 6.51 -3.04
C PHE A 255 -21.73 6.69 -2.36
N PRO A 256 -22.29 7.91 -2.35
CA PRO A 256 -21.81 9.15 -2.99
C PRO A 256 -20.89 10.02 -2.11
N GLY A 257 -20.36 9.49 -0.98
CA GLY A 257 -19.68 10.31 0.02
C GLY A 257 -18.46 11.07 -0.49
N ILE A 258 -17.52 10.37 -1.15
CA ILE A 258 -16.27 10.97 -1.64
C ILE A 258 -16.00 10.72 -3.12
N GLN A 259 -16.74 9.83 -3.77
CA GLN A 259 -16.59 9.47 -5.18
C GLN A 259 -17.92 9.51 -5.91
N GLY A 260 -17.86 9.67 -7.26
CA GLY A 260 -18.94 9.43 -8.20
C GLY A 260 -18.76 8.09 -8.90
N GLY A 261 -18.75 8.07 -10.24
CA GLY A 261 -18.65 6.86 -11.04
C GLY A 261 -17.40 6.03 -10.74
N PRO A 262 -17.54 4.72 -10.53
CA PRO A 262 -16.42 3.83 -10.31
C PRO A 262 -15.59 3.62 -11.59
N LEU A 263 -14.32 3.30 -11.45
CA LEU A 263 -13.42 2.98 -12.55
C LEU A 263 -13.53 1.50 -12.89
N MET A 264 -14.49 1.12 -13.75
CA MET A 264 -14.82 -0.29 -14.01
C MET A 264 -13.68 -1.08 -14.64
N HIS A 265 -12.84 -0.47 -15.47
CA HIS A 265 -11.62 -1.07 -16.02
C HIS A 265 -10.57 -1.34 -14.91
N VAL A 266 -10.46 -0.48 -13.92
CA VAL A 266 -9.59 -0.71 -12.75
C VAL A 266 -10.14 -1.84 -11.88
N ILE A 267 -11.46 -1.88 -11.66
CA ILE A 267 -12.12 -2.95 -10.90
C ILE A 267 -11.93 -4.30 -11.61
N ALA A 268 -11.99 -4.33 -12.94
CA ALA A 268 -11.63 -5.53 -13.70
C ALA A 268 -10.17 -5.96 -13.47
N GLY A 269 -9.23 -5.01 -13.49
CA GLY A 269 -7.84 -5.28 -13.11
C GLY A 269 -7.69 -5.82 -11.70
N LYS A 270 -8.45 -5.27 -10.72
CA LYS A 270 -8.51 -5.80 -9.35
C LYS A 270 -9.05 -7.22 -9.31
N ALA A 271 -10.11 -7.52 -10.06
CA ALA A 271 -10.67 -8.86 -10.14
C ALA A 271 -9.66 -9.89 -10.67
N VAL A 272 -8.84 -9.53 -11.66
CA VAL A 272 -7.74 -10.37 -12.15
C VAL A 272 -6.67 -10.55 -11.07
N CYS A 273 -6.17 -9.46 -10.50
CA CYS A 273 -5.16 -9.48 -9.43
C CYS A 273 -5.57 -10.38 -8.26
N LEU A 274 -6.81 -10.23 -7.77
CA LEU A 274 -7.33 -11.03 -6.66
C LEU A 274 -7.46 -12.51 -7.03
N LYS A 275 -7.75 -12.83 -8.30
CA LYS A 275 -7.73 -14.21 -8.79
C LYS A 275 -6.33 -14.79 -8.79
N GLU A 276 -5.33 -14.01 -9.20
CA GLU A 276 -3.92 -14.40 -9.17
C GLU A 276 -3.43 -14.59 -7.72
N ALA A 277 -3.85 -13.70 -6.80
CA ALA A 277 -3.48 -13.80 -5.39
C ALA A 277 -4.12 -14.99 -4.66
N LEU A 278 -5.22 -15.54 -5.17
CA LEU A 278 -5.83 -16.78 -4.68
C LEU A 278 -5.13 -18.06 -5.17
N ASP A 279 -4.23 -17.94 -6.15
CA ASP A 279 -3.45 -19.07 -6.64
C ASP A 279 -2.34 -19.45 -5.66
N PRO A 280 -2.07 -20.74 -5.41
CA PRO A 280 -1.00 -21.18 -4.50
C PRO A 280 0.38 -20.61 -4.83
N SER A 281 0.67 -20.30 -6.09
CA SER A 281 1.94 -19.68 -6.50
C SER A 281 2.17 -18.30 -5.89
N PHE A 282 1.10 -17.61 -5.48
CA PHE A 282 1.21 -16.31 -4.83
C PHE A 282 1.87 -16.39 -3.44
N LYS A 283 1.69 -17.51 -2.72
CA LYS A 283 2.40 -17.76 -1.45
C LYS A 283 3.90 -17.85 -1.68
N VAL A 284 4.31 -18.56 -2.73
CA VAL A 284 5.74 -18.68 -3.11
C VAL A 284 6.32 -17.31 -3.46
N TYR A 285 5.55 -16.47 -4.17
CA TYR A 285 5.95 -15.09 -4.43
C TYR A 285 6.16 -14.30 -3.13
N ALA A 286 5.18 -14.30 -2.21
CA ALA A 286 5.26 -13.57 -0.95
C ALA A 286 6.45 -14.04 -0.08
N GLU A 287 6.65 -15.34 0.05
CA GLU A 287 7.80 -15.95 0.76
C GLU A 287 9.14 -15.49 0.16
N ASN A 288 9.28 -15.50 -1.16
CA ASN A 288 10.49 -15.05 -1.82
C ASN A 288 10.74 -13.55 -1.64
N VAL A 289 9.70 -12.72 -1.62
CA VAL A 289 9.83 -11.29 -1.34
C VAL A 289 10.44 -11.06 0.04
N VAL A 290 9.96 -11.75 1.08
CA VAL A 290 10.49 -11.65 2.45
C VAL A 290 11.91 -12.20 2.54
N LYS A 291 12.18 -13.37 1.95
CA LYS A 291 13.54 -13.96 1.91
C LYS A 291 14.54 -13.03 1.23
N ASN A 292 14.17 -12.43 0.11
CA ASN A 292 15.03 -11.49 -0.61
C ASN A 292 15.30 -10.22 0.23
N ALA A 293 14.30 -9.73 0.96
CA ALA A 293 14.48 -8.58 1.85
C ALA A 293 15.45 -8.90 2.98
N SER A 294 15.28 -10.03 3.64
CA SER A 294 16.20 -10.50 4.69
C SER A 294 17.63 -10.69 4.15
N ALA A 295 17.78 -11.32 2.98
CA ALA A 295 19.09 -11.52 2.35
C ALA A 295 19.78 -10.20 1.99
N LEU A 296 19.02 -9.21 1.45
CA LEU A 296 19.53 -7.89 1.13
C LEU A 296 19.97 -7.14 2.40
N ALA A 297 19.12 -7.14 3.45
CA ALA A 297 19.43 -6.49 4.73
C ALA A 297 20.71 -7.07 5.35
N ASN A 298 20.81 -8.40 5.43
CA ASN A 298 21.99 -9.09 5.94
C ASN A 298 23.24 -8.80 5.09
N GLY A 299 23.10 -8.78 3.76
CA GLY A 299 24.19 -8.44 2.83
C GLY A 299 24.72 -7.02 3.02
N LEU A 300 23.84 -6.06 3.32
CA LEU A 300 24.20 -4.67 3.62
C LEU A 300 24.88 -4.56 5.00
N MET A 301 24.31 -5.20 6.04
CA MET A 301 24.89 -5.21 7.39
C MET A 301 26.30 -5.83 7.40
N ASN A 302 26.51 -6.94 6.69
CA ASN A 302 27.84 -7.56 6.54
C ASN A 302 28.87 -6.66 5.83
N ARG A 303 28.42 -5.61 5.16
CA ARG A 303 29.27 -4.57 4.53
C ARG A 303 29.31 -3.29 5.35
N GLY A 304 28.85 -3.33 6.60
CA GLY A 304 28.94 -2.23 7.54
C GLY A 304 27.93 -1.11 7.30
N PHE A 305 26.76 -1.41 6.69
CA PHE A 305 25.64 -0.49 6.65
C PHE A 305 24.71 -0.74 7.85
N ASP A 306 24.17 0.33 8.41
CA ASP A 306 23.21 0.26 9.50
C ASP A 306 21.80 0.11 8.94
N ILE A 307 21.10 -0.94 9.34
CA ILE A 307 19.70 -1.16 9.00
C ILE A 307 18.85 -0.79 10.21
N VAL A 308 17.91 0.14 10.05
CA VAL A 308 16.96 0.52 11.10
C VAL A 308 16.24 -0.73 11.61
N SER A 309 16.09 -0.85 12.91
CA SER A 309 15.60 -2.04 13.64
C SER A 309 16.46 -3.30 13.49
N GLY A 310 17.68 -3.20 12.97
CA GLY A 310 18.61 -4.32 12.84
C GLY A 310 18.18 -5.40 11.83
N GLY A 311 17.31 -5.06 10.86
CA GLY A 311 16.85 -6.00 9.83
C GLY A 311 15.43 -5.76 9.34
N THR A 312 14.80 -6.79 8.78
CA THR A 312 13.43 -6.72 8.28
C THR A 312 12.70 -8.06 8.41
N ASP A 313 11.38 -7.99 8.66
CA ASP A 313 10.47 -9.12 8.70
C ASP A 313 9.50 -9.11 7.51
N ASN A 314 9.60 -8.11 6.62
CA ASN A 314 8.67 -7.94 5.50
C ASN A 314 9.41 -7.65 4.17
N HIS A 315 8.82 -6.87 3.28
CA HIS A 315 9.32 -6.60 1.93
C HIS A 315 10.26 -5.40 1.82
N LEU A 316 10.46 -4.65 2.89
CA LEU A 316 11.23 -3.40 2.87
C LEU A 316 12.22 -3.31 4.02
N MET A 317 13.19 -2.42 3.89
CA MET A 317 14.12 -2.01 4.94
C MET A 317 14.45 -0.53 4.82
N LEU A 318 14.86 0.07 5.93
CA LEU A 318 15.44 1.41 5.97
C LEU A 318 16.94 1.30 6.24
N VAL A 319 17.73 1.91 5.38
CA VAL A 319 19.19 1.98 5.53
C VAL A 319 19.56 3.34 6.12
N ASN A 320 20.16 3.33 7.30
CA ASN A 320 20.71 4.53 7.94
C ASN A 320 22.08 4.85 7.33
N LEU A 321 22.24 6.05 6.81
CA LEU A 321 23.44 6.50 6.11
C LEU A 321 24.35 7.42 6.96
N LEU A 322 23.95 7.73 8.20
CA LEU A 322 24.72 8.64 9.07
C LEU A 322 26.13 8.14 9.30
N SER A 323 26.31 6.84 9.56
CA SER A 323 27.65 6.23 9.75
C SER A 323 28.54 6.27 8.49
N LYS A 324 27.93 6.51 7.32
CA LYS A 324 28.66 6.67 6.04
C LYS A 324 28.91 8.13 5.68
N GLY A 325 28.46 9.07 6.51
CA GLY A 325 28.59 10.51 6.22
C GLY A 325 27.87 10.93 4.94
N LYS A 326 26.74 10.28 4.60
CA LYS A 326 25.96 10.51 3.41
C LYS A 326 24.54 10.86 3.72
N THR A 327 23.89 11.60 2.82
CA THR A 327 22.46 11.88 2.88
C THR A 327 21.66 10.94 2.00
N GLY A 328 20.38 10.76 2.31
CA GLY A 328 19.47 9.99 1.46
C GLY A 328 19.41 10.53 0.03
N LYS A 329 19.35 11.85 -0.11
CA LYS A 329 19.33 12.53 -1.42
C LYS A 329 20.58 12.28 -2.27
N GLU A 330 21.76 12.22 -1.65
CA GLU A 330 23.01 11.90 -2.37
C GLU A 330 23.03 10.46 -2.84
N VAL A 331 22.67 9.53 -1.93
CA VAL A 331 22.70 8.09 -2.23
C VAL A 331 21.62 7.70 -3.23
N GLU A 332 20.41 8.26 -3.15
CA GLU A 332 19.35 8.09 -4.15
C GLU A 332 19.86 8.41 -5.56
N LYS A 333 20.55 9.56 -5.74
CA LYS A 333 21.13 9.96 -7.02
C LYS A 333 22.28 9.06 -7.48
N LEU A 334 23.14 8.62 -6.56
CA LEU A 334 24.24 7.72 -6.88
C LEU A 334 23.75 6.35 -7.35
N LEU A 335 22.72 5.83 -6.71
CA LEU A 335 22.09 4.57 -7.09
C LEU A 335 21.37 4.69 -8.44
N ASP A 336 20.66 5.80 -8.68
CA ASP A 336 20.00 6.07 -9.96
C ASP A 336 21.01 6.10 -11.11
N ALA A 337 22.17 6.76 -10.92
CA ALA A 337 23.27 6.76 -11.89
C ALA A 337 23.86 5.36 -12.13
N ALA A 338 23.66 4.43 -11.22
CA ALA A 338 24.04 3.02 -11.34
C ALA A 338 22.89 2.11 -11.84
N ASN A 339 21.79 2.69 -12.33
CA ASN A 339 20.56 1.99 -12.73
C ASN A 339 19.91 1.20 -11.58
N ILE A 340 19.93 1.75 -10.36
CA ILE A 340 19.26 1.21 -9.19
C ILE A 340 18.30 2.28 -8.67
N THR A 341 17.00 2.05 -8.77
CA THR A 341 15.97 3.00 -8.36
C THR A 341 15.55 2.73 -6.90
N CYS A 342 15.67 3.74 -6.05
CA CYS A 342 15.14 3.71 -4.67
C CYS A 342 14.60 5.09 -4.30
N ASN A 343 14.11 5.27 -3.08
CA ASN A 343 13.76 6.60 -2.58
C ASN A 343 14.53 6.94 -1.30
N LYS A 344 14.91 8.23 -1.18
CA LYS A 344 15.33 8.77 0.11
C LYS A 344 14.20 8.65 1.12
N ASN A 345 14.54 8.41 2.38
CA ASN A 345 13.58 8.23 3.46
C ASN A 345 14.16 8.73 4.79
N THR A 346 13.32 9.34 5.62
CA THR A 346 13.71 9.66 7.01
C THR A 346 13.99 8.38 7.79
N ILE A 347 14.86 8.50 8.77
CA ILE A 347 15.11 7.48 9.79
C ILE A 347 14.52 7.96 11.12
N PRO A 348 14.31 7.11 12.13
CA PRO A 348 13.89 7.55 13.46
C PRO A 348 14.80 8.64 14.01
N ASN A 349 14.22 9.74 14.50
CA ASN A 349 14.97 10.91 15.00
C ASN A 349 15.93 11.52 13.97
N ASP A 350 15.55 11.55 12.71
CA ASP A 350 16.39 12.04 11.60
C ASP A 350 16.82 13.50 11.84
N PRO A 351 18.14 13.80 11.89
CA PRO A 351 18.61 15.17 12.04
C PRO A 351 18.45 16.02 10.78
N ALA A 352 18.21 15.39 9.63
CA ALA A 352 18.05 16.07 8.35
C ALA A 352 16.59 16.41 8.04
N SER A 353 16.38 17.42 7.19
CA SER A 353 15.04 17.76 6.73
C SER A 353 14.45 16.65 5.84
N PRO A 354 13.11 16.54 5.73
CA PRO A 354 12.44 15.55 4.87
C PRO A 354 12.83 15.62 3.38
N PHE A 355 13.38 16.75 2.92
CA PHE A 355 13.84 16.94 1.54
C PHE A 355 15.26 16.41 1.28
N VAL A 356 16.02 16.14 2.36
CA VAL A 356 17.39 15.64 2.31
C VAL A 356 17.47 14.21 2.81
N THR A 357 16.96 13.96 4.03
CA THR A 357 16.93 12.72 4.79
C THR A 357 18.32 12.13 5.10
N SER A 358 18.41 11.28 6.11
CA SER A 358 19.62 10.56 6.47
C SER A 358 19.55 9.07 6.13
N GLY A 359 18.51 8.65 5.40
CA GLY A 359 18.34 7.27 4.99
C GLY A 359 17.73 7.11 3.61
N ILE A 360 17.70 5.85 3.17
CA ILE A 360 16.97 5.39 1.99
C ILE A 360 16.08 4.21 2.37
N ARG A 361 14.96 4.05 1.63
CA ARG A 361 14.08 2.89 1.74
C ARG A 361 14.29 1.99 0.54
N LEU A 362 14.51 0.69 0.80
CA LEU A 362 14.66 -0.35 -0.20
C LEU A 362 13.54 -1.38 -0.07
N GLY A 363 13.01 -1.86 -1.18
CA GLY A 363 11.99 -2.90 -1.22
C GLY A 363 12.36 -3.99 -2.23
N THR A 364 11.81 -5.18 -2.04
CA THR A 364 12.20 -6.38 -2.81
C THR A 364 11.09 -7.01 -3.63
N CYS A 365 9.90 -6.39 -3.70
CA CYS A 365 8.77 -6.92 -4.47
C CYS A 365 9.14 -7.17 -5.93
N LEU A 366 9.90 -6.26 -6.54
CA LEU A 366 10.31 -6.29 -7.94
C LEU A 366 11.51 -7.20 -8.20
N LEU A 367 12.34 -7.52 -7.22
CA LEU A 367 13.47 -8.45 -7.40
C LEU A 367 13.03 -9.85 -7.81
N TYR A 368 11.82 -10.25 -7.48
CA TYR A 368 11.24 -11.52 -7.90
C TYR A 368 10.56 -11.44 -9.27
N THR A 369 9.98 -10.30 -9.61
CA THR A 369 9.13 -10.12 -10.79
C THR A 369 9.84 -9.48 -11.98
N SER A 370 10.94 -8.74 -11.73
CA SER A 370 11.76 -8.17 -12.80
C SER A 370 12.62 -9.22 -13.50
N PRO A 371 12.66 -9.22 -14.83
CA PRO A 371 13.67 -10.01 -15.54
C PRO A 371 15.05 -9.51 -15.16
N SER A 372 15.86 -10.36 -14.51
CA SER A 372 17.24 -10.03 -14.18
C SER A 372 18.01 -9.61 -15.44
N PRO A 373 18.88 -8.59 -15.39
CA PRO A 373 19.81 -8.31 -16.49
C PRO A 373 20.68 -9.52 -16.89
N ARG A 374 20.82 -10.53 -16.00
CA ARG A 374 21.48 -11.80 -16.28
C ARG A 374 20.64 -12.73 -17.15
N ASP A 375 19.31 -12.70 -17.04
CA ASP A 375 18.39 -13.57 -17.80
C ASP A 375 18.42 -13.25 -19.30
N LYS A 376 18.78 -12.03 -19.68
CA LYS A 376 18.97 -11.62 -21.08
C LYS A 376 20.15 -12.30 -21.77
N ARG A 377 21.10 -12.91 -21.04
CA ARG A 377 22.25 -13.63 -21.61
C ARG A 377 21.95 -15.09 -21.95
N GLN A 378 20.86 -15.65 -21.45
CA GLN A 378 20.47 -17.05 -21.72
C GLN A 378 19.49 -17.20 -22.89
N SER A 379 18.96 -16.10 -23.44
CA SER A 379 18.00 -16.10 -24.56
C SER A 379 18.61 -15.61 -25.89
N ARG A 380 19.91 -15.78 -26.08
CA ARG A 380 20.59 -15.61 -27.38
C ARG A 380 21.14 -16.92 -27.89
#